data_0986822b2688ab25148e90269cf7922f
#
_entry.id   0986822b2688ab25148e90269cf7922f
#
_cell.length_a   1.000
_cell.length_b   1.000
_cell.length_c   1.000
_cell.angle_alpha   90.00
_cell.angle_beta   90.00
_cell.angle_gamma   90.00
#
_symmetry.space_group_name_H-M   'P 1'
#
loop_
_entity.id
_entity.type
_entity.pdbx_description
1 polymer ?
#
loop_
_entity_poly.entity_id
_entity_poly.type
_entity_poly.pdbx_seq_one_letter_code
_entity_poly.pdbx_strand_id
1 'polypeptide(L)'
;MDDGRYYQVAAPRSWGERLAIVARDRIYQDIIRYCHPARNETILDVGVSDVVNDAANMLERKYPYRQNITAGGLGDGNAFHAAFPEVAYRQIEANRPLPFADKAFDIAVSNAVLEHVGSAQHQATFVRELCRVAKKVFISVPNRYFPVEHHTAIPLLHFWKRGFELACQCLGKADWADERNLILMSWQRLAALAPKSLAPEGNAPVIGHTGIMLGRFSSNLFLFIDAENRR
;
A
#
# COMPACT_ATOMS: atom_id res chain seq x y z
N MET A 1 1.72 13.09 -17.38
CA MET A 1 1.00 11.81 -17.44
C MET A 1 -0.16 11.94 -16.48
N ASP A 2 -1.36 11.61 -16.94
CA ASP A 2 -2.58 11.80 -16.17
C ASP A 2 -2.65 10.75 -15.07
N ASP A 3 -2.25 11.13 -13.85
CA ASP A 3 -2.15 10.24 -12.67
C ASP A 3 -3.51 9.71 -12.17
N GLY A 4 -4.61 10.25 -12.68
CA GLY A 4 -5.97 9.83 -12.27
C GLY A 4 -6.30 8.35 -12.55
N ARG A 5 -5.58 7.69 -13.45
CA ARG A 5 -5.85 6.31 -13.85
C ARG A 5 -5.47 5.26 -12.80
N TYR A 6 -4.49 5.55 -11.95
CA TYR A 6 -4.00 4.57 -10.96
C TYR A 6 -4.83 4.49 -9.69
N TYR A 7 -5.71 5.45 -9.45
CA TYR A 7 -6.41 5.60 -8.17
C TYR A 7 -7.89 5.18 -8.19
N GLN A 8 -8.49 4.98 -9.37
CA GLN A 8 -9.90 4.58 -9.47
C GLN A 8 -10.04 3.06 -9.63
N VAL A 9 -10.09 2.35 -8.51
CA VAL A 9 -10.24 0.89 -8.48
C VAL A 9 -11.71 0.45 -8.57
N ALA A 10 -12.63 1.24 -8.07
CA ALA A 10 -14.05 0.91 -8.09
C ALA A 10 -14.92 2.15 -8.36
N ALA A 11 -16.05 1.97 -9.04
CA ALA A 11 -17.02 3.03 -9.24
C ALA A 11 -17.60 3.49 -7.89
N PRO A 12 -17.78 4.82 -7.68
CA PRO A 12 -18.36 5.34 -6.44
C PRO A 12 -19.72 4.68 -6.14
N ARG A 13 -19.96 4.36 -4.85
CA ARG A 13 -21.17 3.70 -4.34
C ARG A 13 -21.43 2.29 -4.90
N SER A 14 -20.43 1.66 -5.53
CA SER A 14 -20.52 0.27 -5.99
C SER A 14 -20.34 -0.75 -4.86
N TRP A 15 -20.74 -2.01 -5.11
CA TRP A 15 -20.42 -3.11 -4.21
C TRP A 15 -18.90 -3.31 -4.06
N GLY A 16 -18.12 -3.05 -5.13
CA GLY A 16 -16.67 -3.12 -5.10
C GLY A 16 -16.06 -2.09 -4.14
N GLU A 17 -16.57 -0.86 -4.14
CA GLU A 17 -16.12 0.17 -3.21
C GLU A 17 -16.46 -0.19 -1.76
N ARG A 18 -17.66 -0.70 -1.49
CA ARG A 18 -18.05 -1.16 -0.13
C ARG A 18 -17.11 -2.27 0.37
N LEU A 19 -16.77 -3.21 -0.48
CA LEU A 19 -15.82 -4.27 -0.15
C LEU A 19 -14.42 -3.69 0.08
N ALA A 20 -13.98 -2.72 -0.75
CA ALA A 20 -12.71 -2.05 -0.55
C ALA A 20 -12.65 -1.30 0.79
N ILE A 21 -13.73 -0.63 1.21
CA ILE A 21 -13.83 0.03 2.52
C ILE A 21 -13.68 -1.00 3.64
N VAL A 22 -14.41 -2.14 3.58
CA VAL A 22 -14.30 -3.20 4.60
C VAL A 22 -12.88 -3.79 4.64
N ALA A 23 -12.25 -3.99 3.48
CA ALA A 23 -10.86 -4.45 3.43
C ALA A 23 -9.92 -3.47 4.13
N ARG A 24 -10.05 -2.17 3.82
CA ARG A 24 -9.23 -1.10 4.40
C ARG A 24 -9.47 -0.91 5.89
N ASP A 25 -10.68 -1.13 6.37
CA ASP A 25 -10.97 -1.11 7.80
C ASP A 25 -10.16 -2.17 8.56
N ARG A 26 -10.05 -3.37 8.01
CA ARG A 26 -9.24 -4.44 8.59
C ARG A 26 -7.75 -4.16 8.48
N ILE A 27 -7.29 -3.62 7.35
CA ILE A 27 -5.90 -3.19 7.19
C ILE A 27 -5.56 -2.12 8.24
N TYR A 28 -6.43 -1.15 8.45
CA TYR A 28 -6.25 -0.14 9.51
C TYR A 28 -6.12 -0.78 10.91
N GLN A 29 -6.98 -1.74 11.23
CA GLN A 29 -6.87 -2.46 12.51
C GLN A 29 -5.53 -3.17 12.66
N ASP A 30 -5.02 -3.78 11.58
CA ASP A 30 -3.71 -4.44 11.59
C ASP A 30 -2.57 -3.42 11.72
N ILE A 31 -2.65 -2.24 11.07
CA ILE A 31 -1.67 -1.15 11.28
C ILE A 31 -1.61 -0.79 12.77
N ILE A 32 -2.75 -0.54 13.40
CA ILE A 32 -2.81 -0.21 14.84
C ILE A 32 -2.27 -1.36 15.70
N ARG A 33 -2.62 -2.59 15.34
CA ARG A 33 -2.21 -3.81 16.08
C ARG A 33 -0.72 -4.09 16.01
N TYR A 34 -0.08 -3.88 14.88
CA TYR A 34 1.35 -4.20 14.71
C TYR A 34 2.26 -3.01 15.01
N CYS A 35 1.87 -1.82 14.61
CA CYS A 35 2.67 -0.62 14.85
C CYS A 35 2.52 -0.08 16.27
N HIS A 36 1.38 -0.31 16.94
CA HIS A 36 1.06 0.24 18.26
C HIS A 36 1.39 1.73 18.39
N PRO A 37 0.83 2.61 17.52
CA PRO A 37 1.21 4.01 17.50
C PRO A 37 0.87 4.69 18.83
N ALA A 38 1.87 5.27 19.50
CA ALA A 38 1.65 6.12 20.65
C ALA A 38 1.07 7.48 20.21
N ARG A 39 0.42 8.18 21.13
CA ARG A 39 -0.29 9.44 20.84
C ARG A 39 0.61 10.53 20.22
N ASN A 40 1.90 10.50 20.51
CA ASN A 40 2.90 11.50 20.07
C ASN A 40 3.83 10.95 18.97
N GLU A 41 3.65 9.72 18.53
CA GLU A 41 4.46 9.17 17.44
C GLU A 41 4.05 9.76 16.08
N THR A 42 5.05 10.01 15.25
CA THR A 42 4.92 10.56 13.90
C THR A 42 4.73 9.43 12.88
N ILE A 43 3.81 9.64 11.94
CA ILE A 43 3.49 8.65 10.91
C ILE A 43 3.71 9.25 9.53
N LEU A 44 4.42 8.54 8.66
CA LEU A 44 4.50 8.82 7.22
C LEU A 44 3.57 7.86 6.48
N ASP A 45 2.59 8.36 5.73
CA ASP A 45 1.80 7.57 4.78
C ASP A 45 2.30 7.81 3.36
N VAL A 46 2.83 6.77 2.71
CA VAL A 46 3.46 6.87 1.37
C VAL A 46 2.54 6.27 0.31
N GLY A 47 2.16 7.11 -0.64
CA GLY A 47 1.29 6.76 -1.76
C GLY A 47 -0.16 7.17 -1.54
N VAL A 48 -0.36 8.28 -0.86
CA VAL A 48 -1.70 8.88 -0.73
C VAL A 48 -2.21 9.36 -2.09
N SER A 49 -3.52 9.34 -2.24
CA SER A 49 -4.21 9.73 -3.47
C SER A 49 -4.74 11.16 -3.38
N ASP A 50 -4.54 11.94 -4.44
CA ASP A 50 -5.24 13.22 -4.65
C ASP A 50 -6.72 13.02 -5.00
N VAL A 51 -7.12 11.81 -5.39
CA VAL A 51 -8.53 11.46 -5.57
C VAL A 51 -9.15 11.14 -4.22
N VAL A 52 -9.91 12.07 -3.69
CA VAL A 52 -10.57 11.93 -2.39
C VAL A 52 -11.91 11.22 -2.58
N ASN A 53 -11.95 9.92 -2.34
CA ASN A 53 -13.16 9.12 -2.27
C ASN A 53 -13.24 8.34 -0.95
N ASP A 54 -14.36 7.69 -0.66
CA ASP A 54 -14.58 7.02 0.62
C ASP A 54 -13.64 5.86 0.88
N ALA A 55 -13.08 5.28 -0.17
CA ALA A 55 -12.12 4.19 -0.06
C ALA A 55 -10.65 4.64 -0.02
N ALA A 56 -10.34 5.89 -0.46
CA ALA A 56 -8.96 6.40 -0.44
C ALA A 56 -8.56 6.98 0.92
N ASN A 57 -7.25 7.10 1.14
CA ASN A 57 -6.67 7.84 2.27
C ASN A 57 -7.25 7.38 3.62
N MET A 58 -7.22 6.06 3.82
CA MET A 58 -7.83 5.38 4.99
C MET A 58 -7.22 5.85 6.31
N LEU A 59 -5.90 6.05 6.36
CA LEU A 59 -5.20 6.45 7.58
C LEU A 59 -5.63 7.84 8.01
N GLU A 60 -5.66 8.79 7.10
CA GLU A 60 -6.06 10.19 7.34
C GLU A 60 -7.52 10.32 7.77
N ARG A 61 -8.38 9.40 7.29
CA ARG A 61 -9.79 9.38 7.68
C ARG A 61 -10.00 8.85 9.09
N LYS A 62 -9.22 7.85 9.50
CA LYS A 62 -9.49 7.04 10.71
C LYS A 62 -8.60 7.36 11.88
N TYR A 63 -7.34 7.78 11.63
CA TYR A 63 -6.40 8.03 12.72
C TYR A 63 -6.77 9.29 13.50
N PRO A 64 -6.91 9.21 14.84
CA PRO A 64 -7.43 10.32 15.62
C PRO A 64 -6.46 11.50 15.77
N TYR A 65 -5.15 11.26 15.59
CA TYR A 65 -4.10 12.29 15.74
C TYR A 65 -3.54 12.68 14.38
N ARG A 66 -4.38 13.23 13.49
CA ARG A 66 -4.06 13.55 12.10
C ARG A 66 -2.88 14.52 11.96
N GLN A 67 -2.70 15.41 12.92
CA GLN A 67 -1.58 16.35 12.96
C GLN A 67 -0.20 15.66 13.06
N ASN A 68 -0.16 14.38 13.42
CA ASN A 68 1.07 13.60 13.48
C ASN A 68 1.34 12.84 12.16
N ILE A 69 0.45 12.93 11.18
CA ILE A 69 0.61 12.30 9.87
C ILE A 69 1.29 13.27 8.91
N THR A 70 2.28 12.76 8.21
CA THR A 70 2.81 13.34 6.97
C THR A 70 2.43 12.43 5.83
N ALA A 71 1.77 12.96 4.82
CA ALA A 71 1.33 12.23 3.63
C ALA A 71 2.31 12.47 2.48
N GLY A 72 2.79 11.41 1.85
CA GLY A 72 3.64 11.44 0.67
C GLY A 72 2.88 11.01 -0.58
N GLY A 73 2.66 11.91 -1.53
CA GLY A 73 1.94 11.62 -2.79
C GLY A 73 2.69 12.11 -4.03
N LEU A 74 2.32 11.60 -5.21
CA LEU A 74 2.94 11.97 -6.49
C LEU A 74 2.37 13.28 -7.06
N GLY A 75 1.13 13.60 -6.72
CA GLY A 75 0.43 14.79 -7.20
C GLY A 75 0.82 16.07 -6.46
N ASP A 76 0.13 17.15 -6.76
CA ASP A 76 0.36 18.46 -6.13
C ASP A 76 -0.24 18.58 -4.71
N GLY A 77 -1.09 17.64 -4.33
CA GLY A 77 -1.72 17.56 -3.00
C GLY A 77 -2.83 18.56 -2.74
N ASN A 78 -3.27 19.34 -3.74
CA ASN A 78 -4.27 20.39 -3.52
C ASN A 78 -5.61 19.83 -3.04
N ALA A 79 -6.14 18.79 -3.70
CA ALA A 79 -7.38 18.15 -3.32
C ALA A 79 -7.24 17.39 -1.99
N PHE A 80 -6.08 16.76 -1.76
CA PHE A 80 -5.75 16.10 -0.51
C PHE A 80 -5.75 17.09 0.67
N HIS A 81 -5.04 18.21 0.53
CA HIS A 81 -4.95 19.21 1.60
C HIS A 81 -6.30 19.86 1.91
N ALA A 82 -7.13 20.07 0.89
CA ALA A 82 -8.50 20.57 1.09
C ALA A 82 -9.35 19.58 1.92
N ALA A 83 -9.14 18.27 1.76
CA ALA A 83 -9.87 17.24 2.50
C ALA A 83 -9.29 16.94 3.89
N PHE A 84 -7.98 17.10 4.06
CA PHE A 84 -7.24 16.76 5.28
C PHE A 84 -6.30 17.91 5.71
N PRO A 85 -6.82 19.08 6.09
CA PRO A 85 -6.00 20.26 6.38
C PRO A 85 -5.07 20.10 7.59
N GLU A 86 -5.33 19.13 8.46
CA GLU A 86 -4.50 18.82 9.64
C GLU A 86 -3.28 17.95 9.31
N VAL A 87 -3.26 17.33 8.11
CA VAL A 87 -2.20 16.41 7.67
C VAL A 87 -1.16 17.19 6.85
N ALA A 88 0.11 17.07 7.23
CA ALA A 88 1.18 17.63 6.42
C ALA A 88 1.30 16.85 5.10
N TYR A 89 1.42 17.56 3.96
CA TYR A 89 1.60 16.92 2.65
C TYR A 89 2.99 17.21 2.10
N ARG A 90 3.61 16.18 1.51
CA ARG A 90 4.87 16.29 0.80
C ARG A 90 4.78 15.60 -0.54
N GLN A 91 4.99 16.35 -1.62
CA GLN A 91 5.14 15.75 -2.94
C GLN A 91 6.42 14.91 -2.98
N ILE A 92 6.32 13.69 -3.48
CA ILE A 92 7.42 12.75 -3.68
C ILE A 92 7.54 12.39 -5.16
N GLU A 93 8.68 11.83 -5.55
CA GLU A 93 8.91 11.38 -6.92
C GLU A 93 8.93 9.85 -6.99
N ALA A 94 8.32 9.28 -8.06
CA ALA A 94 8.35 7.84 -8.27
C ALA A 94 9.80 7.34 -8.47
N ASN A 95 10.13 6.23 -7.81
CA ASN A 95 11.43 5.57 -7.91
C ASN A 95 12.64 6.46 -7.53
N ARG A 96 12.43 7.49 -6.73
CA ARG A 96 13.47 8.33 -6.15
C ARG A 96 13.56 8.10 -4.63
N PRO A 97 14.69 8.45 -4.00
CA PRO A 97 14.77 8.48 -2.54
C PRO A 97 13.71 9.39 -1.95
N LEU A 98 13.10 8.96 -0.85
CA LEU A 98 12.13 9.78 -0.12
C LEU A 98 12.82 11.03 0.45
N PRO A 99 12.24 12.25 0.32
CA PRO A 99 12.85 13.51 0.70
C PRO A 99 12.81 13.76 2.22
N PHE A 100 13.16 12.73 3.00
CA PHE A 100 13.17 12.74 4.46
C PHE A 100 14.51 12.21 4.98
N ALA A 101 14.91 12.66 6.16
CA ALA A 101 16.09 12.15 6.85
C ALA A 101 15.89 10.70 7.34
N ASP A 102 16.99 10.03 7.66
CA ASP A 102 16.95 8.70 8.27
C ASP A 102 16.23 8.77 9.61
N LYS A 103 15.29 7.81 9.81
CA LYS A 103 14.49 7.71 11.05
C LYS A 103 13.73 8.99 11.42
N ALA A 104 13.36 9.80 10.42
CA ALA A 104 12.56 11.01 10.64
C ALA A 104 11.15 10.71 11.19
N PHE A 105 10.67 9.47 11.01
CA PHE A 105 9.34 9.05 11.48
C PHE A 105 9.43 7.83 12.40
N ASP A 106 8.47 7.73 13.31
CA ASP A 106 8.33 6.54 14.14
C ASP A 106 7.73 5.38 13.34
N ILE A 107 6.76 5.68 12.45
CA ILE A 107 6.04 4.68 11.66
C ILE A 107 5.97 5.15 10.20
N ALA A 108 6.21 4.25 9.25
CA ALA A 108 5.84 4.44 7.85
C ALA A 108 4.78 3.42 7.43
N VAL A 109 3.76 3.90 6.76
CA VAL A 109 2.68 3.08 6.20
C VAL A 109 2.68 3.24 4.68
N SER A 110 2.39 2.16 3.96
CA SER A 110 2.13 2.20 2.52
C SER A 110 1.08 1.16 2.16
N ASN A 111 -0.06 1.61 1.64
CA ASN A 111 -1.18 0.74 1.34
C ASN A 111 -1.49 0.73 -0.15
N ALA A 112 -1.41 -0.44 -0.80
CA ALA A 112 -1.71 -0.64 -2.22
C ALA A 112 -0.86 0.24 -3.15
N VAL A 113 0.46 0.33 -2.89
CA VAL A 113 1.44 1.10 -3.68
C VAL A 113 2.53 0.22 -4.23
N LEU A 114 3.04 -0.72 -3.42
CA LEU A 114 4.22 -1.54 -3.75
C LEU A 114 4.05 -2.32 -5.06
N GLU A 115 2.84 -2.73 -5.41
CA GLU A 115 2.49 -3.38 -6.66
C GLU A 115 2.65 -2.50 -7.90
N HIS A 116 2.71 -1.17 -7.72
CA HIS A 116 2.79 -0.18 -8.79
C HIS A 116 4.19 0.43 -8.99
N VAL A 117 5.16 0.10 -8.14
CA VAL A 117 6.50 0.69 -8.25
C VAL A 117 7.37 0.09 -9.37
N GLY A 118 6.81 -0.76 -10.21
CA GLY A 118 7.44 -1.27 -11.43
C GLY A 118 8.21 -2.57 -11.22
N SER A 119 9.55 -2.56 -11.18
CA SER A 119 10.35 -3.79 -11.13
C SER A 119 10.56 -4.31 -9.70
N ALA A 120 10.95 -5.59 -9.55
CA ALA A 120 11.34 -6.16 -8.27
C ALA A 120 12.48 -5.38 -7.60
N GLN A 121 13.39 -4.79 -8.38
CA GLN A 121 14.46 -3.94 -7.86
C GLN A 121 13.93 -2.62 -7.31
N HIS A 122 12.97 -1.98 -7.99
CA HIS A 122 12.30 -0.79 -7.50
C HIS A 122 11.51 -1.10 -6.23
N GLN A 123 10.79 -2.23 -6.19
CA GLN A 123 10.09 -2.70 -4.98
C GLN A 123 11.04 -2.86 -3.79
N ALA A 124 12.20 -3.51 -3.99
CA ALA A 124 13.21 -3.68 -2.94
C ALA A 124 13.81 -2.32 -2.49
N THR A 125 14.01 -1.39 -3.42
CA THR A 125 14.47 -0.04 -3.10
C THR A 125 13.41 0.72 -2.30
N PHE A 126 12.15 0.65 -2.69
CA PHE A 126 11.02 1.27 -1.98
C PHE A 126 10.91 0.77 -0.53
N VAL A 127 10.98 -0.55 -0.31
CA VAL A 127 10.95 -1.12 1.04
C VAL A 127 12.15 -0.63 1.87
N ARG A 128 13.36 -0.58 1.28
CA ARG A 128 14.55 -0.05 1.97
C ARG A 128 14.40 1.42 2.34
N GLU A 129 13.84 2.24 1.46
CA GLU A 129 13.59 3.66 1.73
C GLU A 129 12.59 3.84 2.87
N LEU A 130 11.51 3.08 2.90
CA LEU A 130 10.59 3.09 4.05
C LEU A 130 11.30 2.73 5.35
N CYS A 131 12.15 1.68 5.33
CA CYS A 131 12.95 1.30 6.49
C CYS A 131 14.04 2.33 6.84
N ARG A 132 14.53 3.12 5.88
CA ARG A 132 15.48 4.21 6.13
C ARG A 132 14.81 5.35 6.89
N VAL A 133 13.65 5.78 6.43
CA VAL A 133 12.98 6.99 6.95
C VAL A 133 12.17 6.73 8.22
N ALA A 134 11.81 5.48 8.53
CA ALA A 134 11.00 5.16 9.70
C ALA A 134 11.58 4.03 10.57
N LYS A 135 11.17 4.00 11.85
CA LYS A 135 11.54 2.96 12.82
C LYS A 135 10.72 1.69 12.63
N LYS A 136 9.40 1.83 12.38
CA LYS A 136 8.48 0.73 12.08
C LYS A 136 7.89 0.94 10.69
N VAL A 137 7.69 -0.13 9.95
CA VAL A 137 7.13 -0.08 8.58
C VAL A 137 6.00 -1.07 8.45
N PHE A 138 4.86 -0.61 7.92
CA PHE A 138 3.73 -1.47 7.58
C PHE A 138 3.36 -1.26 6.11
N ILE A 139 3.43 -2.32 5.32
CA ILE A 139 3.09 -2.31 3.89
C ILE A 139 1.95 -3.29 3.67
N SER A 140 0.90 -2.88 2.98
CA SER A 140 -0.16 -3.80 2.53
C SER A 140 -0.29 -3.79 1.02
N VAL A 141 -0.57 -4.97 0.45
CA VAL A 141 -0.66 -5.19 -0.99
C VAL A 141 -1.84 -6.10 -1.31
N PRO A 142 -2.48 -5.99 -2.49
CA PRO A 142 -3.44 -6.98 -2.96
C PRO A 142 -2.82 -8.37 -3.08
N ASN A 143 -3.56 -9.39 -2.65
CA ASN A 143 -3.11 -10.77 -2.73
C ASN A 143 -3.53 -11.38 -4.07
N ARG A 144 -2.54 -11.78 -4.91
CA ARG A 144 -2.80 -12.42 -6.20
C ARG A 144 -3.64 -13.71 -6.11
N TYR A 145 -3.70 -14.34 -4.95
CA TYR A 145 -4.47 -15.56 -4.76
C TYR A 145 -5.90 -15.32 -4.28
N PHE A 146 -6.32 -14.06 -4.16
CA PHE A 146 -7.71 -13.74 -3.92
C PHE A 146 -8.53 -13.98 -5.20
N PRO A 147 -9.75 -14.55 -5.13
CA PRO A 147 -10.50 -14.96 -6.32
C PRO A 147 -10.84 -13.86 -7.31
N VAL A 148 -10.85 -12.60 -6.87
CA VAL A 148 -11.14 -11.43 -7.74
C VAL A 148 -9.92 -10.52 -7.75
N GLU A 149 -9.41 -10.17 -8.93
CA GLU A 149 -8.32 -9.21 -9.07
C GLU A 149 -8.83 -7.79 -8.76
N HIS A 150 -8.11 -7.09 -7.89
CA HIS A 150 -8.60 -5.84 -7.26
C HIS A 150 -8.72 -4.66 -8.22
N HIS A 151 -7.81 -4.52 -9.19
CA HIS A 151 -7.76 -3.38 -10.11
C HIS A 151 -8.70 -3.54 -11.29
N THR A 152 -8.86 -4.77 -11.77
CA THR A 152 -9.68 -5.06 -12.93
C THR A 152 -11.08 -5.57 -12.58
N ALA A 153 -11.26 -6.05 -11.35
CA ALA A 153 -12.43 -6.78 -10.89
C ALA A 153 -12.70 -8.09 -11.68
N ILE A 154 -11.68 -8.61 -12.38
CA ILE A 154 -11.79 -9.84 -13.17
C ILE A 154 -11.65 -11.04 -12.22
N PRO A 155 -12.65 -11.94 -12.15
CA PRO A 155 -12.58 -13.11 -11.31
C PRO A 155 -11.71 -14.19 -11.96
N LEU A 156 -10.83 -14.83 -11.16
CA LEU A 156 -10.06 -16.05 -11.43
C LEU A 156 -9.08 -16.00 -12.61
N LEU A 157 -9.29 -15.18 -13.64
CA LEU A 157 -8.44 -15.17 -14.86
C LEU A 157 -7.01 -14.70 -14.61
N HIS A 158 -6.77 -13.93 -13.56
CA HIS A 158 -5.43 -13.47 -13.18
C HIS A 158 -4.50 -14.61 -12.68
N PHE A 159 -5.06 -15.81 -12.42
CA PHE A 159 -4.26 -17.02 -12.20
C PHE A 159 -3.60 -17.56 -13.49
N TRP A 160 -4.14 -17.22 -14.65
CA TRP A 160 -3.66 -17.63 -15.94
C TRP A 160 -3.25 -16.41 -16.78
N LYS A 161 -1.93 -16.19 -16.95
CA LYS A 161 -1.36 -14.97 -17.53
C LYS A 161 -2.01 -14.60 -18.88
N ARG A 162 -2.05 -15.55 -19.85
CA ARG A 162 -2.63 -15.30 -21.18
C ARG A 162 -4.13 -15.00 -21.13
N GLY A 163 -4.87 -15.67 -20.27
CA GLY A 163 -6.30 -15.44 -20.10
C GLY A 163 -6.57 -14.07 -19.50
N PHE A 164 -5.76 -13.66 -18.55
CA PHE A 164 -5.85 -12.33 -17.93
C PHE A 164 -5.51 -11.21 -18.92
N GLU A 165 -4.43 -11.36 -19.68
CA GLU A 165 -4.03 -10.41 -20.73
C GLU A 165 -5.15 -10.23 -21.78
N LEU A 166 -5.73 -11.34 -22.28
CA LEU A 166 -6.85 -11.29 -23.21
C LEU A 166 -8.09 -10.61 -22.61
N ALA A 167 -8.45 -10.96 -21.39
CA ALA A 167 -9.59 -10.34 -20.72
C ALA A 167 -9.36 -8.84 -20.49
N CYS A 168 -8.17 -8.42 -20.08
CA CYS A 168 -7.81 -7.02 -19.95
C CYS A 168 -7.93 -6.28 -21.29
N GLN A 169 -7.44 -6.88 -22.39
CA GLN A 169 -7.56 -6.30 -23.73
C GLN A 169 -9.03 -6.14 -24.14
N CYS A 170 -9.83 -7.20 -23.99
CA CYS A 170 -11.26 -7.16 -24.35
C CYS A 170 -12.08 -6.15 -23.54
N LEU A 171 -11.68 -5.88 -22.31
CA LEU A 171 -12.38 -4.97 -21.38
C LEU A 171 -11.80 -3.54 -21.38
N GLY A 172 -10.86 -3.23 -22.29
CA GLY A 172 -10.22 -1.90 -22.34
C GLY A 172 -9.32 -1.60 -21.12
N LYS A 173 -8.80 -2.65 -20.46
CA LYS A 173 -7.96 -2.58 -19.25
C LYS A 173 -6.54 -3.11 -19.52
N ALA A 174 -6.03 -2.99 -20.75
CA ALA A 174 -4.75 -3.56 -21.17
C ALA A 174 -3.56 -3.08 -20.32
N ASP A 175 -3.60 -1.84 -19.82
CA ASP A 175 -2.55 -1.27 -18.97
C ASP A 175 -2.33 -2.07 -17.68
N TRP A 176 -3.36 -2.73 -17.13
CA TRP A 176 -3.28 -3.54 -15.92
C TRP A 176 -2.67 -4.93 -16.14
N ALA A 177 -2.51 -5.36 -17.38
CA ALA A 177 -1.81 -6.59 -17.73
C ALA A 177 -0.28 -6.41 -17.83
N ASP A 178 0.21 -5.17 -17.85
CA ASP A 178 1.63 -4.84 -17.94
C ASP A 178 2.26 -4.80 -16.53
N GLU A 179 3.30 -5.63 -16.32
CA GLU A 179 4.04 -5.66 -15.05
C GLU A 179 4.73 -4.33 -14.70
N ARG A 180 4.88 -3.41 -15.66
CA ARG A 180 5.36 -2.05 -15.38
C ARG A 180 4.33 -1.23 -14.60
N ASN A 181 3.06 -1.56 -14.72
CA ASN A 181 1.96 -0.86 -14.09
C ASN A 181 1.38 -1.63 -12.89
N LEU A 182 1.37 -2.98 -12.97
CA LEU A 182 0.82 -3.83 -11.92
C LEU A 182 1.63 -5.12 -11.76
N ILE A 183 2.23 -5.29 -10.61
CA ILE A 183 2.87 -6.54 -10.21
C ILE A 183 1.95 -7.30 -9.25
N LEU A 184 1.42 -8.43 -9.69
CA LEU A 184 0.58 -9.27 -8.84
C LEU A 184 1.39 -9.84 -7.68
N MET A 185 1.07 -9.40 -6.46
CA MET A 185 1.83 -9.71 -5.25
C MET A 185 1.41 -11.05 -4.65
N SER A 186 2.40 -11.82 -4.19
CA SER A 186 2.22 -13.09 -3.49
C SER A 186 3.00 -13.06 -2.17
N TRP A 187 2.69 -14.00 -1.27
CA TRP A 187 3.45 -14.20 -0.04
C TRP A 187 4.96 -14.35 -0.29
N GLN A 188 5.34 -15.20 -1.25
CA GLN A 188 6.75 -15.44 -1.57
C GLN A 188 7.43 -14.17 -2.10
N ARG A 189 6.73 -13.41 -2.94
CA ARG A 189 7.25 -12.15 -3.49
C ARG A 189 7.44 -11.12 -2.38
N LEU A 190 6.47 -11.01 -1.47
CA LEU A 190 6.56 -10.11 -0.32
C LEU A 190 7.68 -10.52 0.64
N ALA A 191 7.84 -11.83 0.89
CA ALA A 191 8.93 -12.38 1.72
C ALA A 191 10.32 -12.11 1.11
N ALA A 192 10.45 -12.15 -0.21
CA ALA A 192 11.71 -11.84 -0.88
C ALA A 192 12.12 -10.36 -0.77
N LEU A 193 11.18 -9.46 -0.53
CA LEU A 193 11.40 -8.03 -0.34
C LEU A 193 11.72 -7.67 1.12
N ALA A 194 11.41 -8.55 2.06
CA ALA A 194 11.72 -8.33 3.47
C ALA A 194 13.25 -8.24 3.68
N PRO A 195 13.77 -7.22 4.39
CA PRO A 195 15.19 -7.04 4.57
C PRO A 195 15.81 -8.22 5.34
N LYS A 196 16.69 -8.98 4.69
CA LYS A 196 17.37 -10.14 5.28
C LYS A 196 18.25 -9.77 6.48
N SER A 197 18.75 -8.54 6.51
CA SER A 197 19.59 -8.02 7.61
C SER A 197 18.85 -7.83 8.94
N LEU A 198 17.50 -7.91 8.92
CA LEU A 198 16.66 -7.82 10.12
C LEU A 198 16.25 -9.21 10.64
N ALA A 199 16.76 -10.29 10.03
CA ALA A 199 16.34 -11.66 10.31
C ALA A 199 17.07 -12.44 11.42
N PRO A 200 18.24 -12.05 11.99
CA PRO A 200 18.95 -13.03 12.81
C PRO A 200 18.51 -13.14 14.27
N GLU A 201 18.08 -12.08 14.96
CA GLU A 201 17.86 -12.19 16.41
C GLU A 201 16.68 -11.35 16.92
N GLY A 202 15.49 -11.94 16.89
CA GLY A 202 14.35 -11.45 17.71
C GLY A 202 13.26 -10.67 16.97
N ASN A 203 13.55 -9.96 15.88
CA ASN A 203 12.59 -9.12 15.15
C ASN A 203 12.51 -9.46 13.66
N ALA A 204 12.28 -10.73 13.34
CA ALA A 204 12.02 -11.13 11.96
C ALA A 204 10.81 -10.37 11.40
N PRO A 205 10.87 -9.90 10.14
CA PRO A 205 9.72 -9.29 9.49
C PRO A 205 8.50 -10.20 9.54
N VAL A 206 7.34 -9.64 9.89
CA VAL A 206 6.09 -10.38 9.96
C VAL A 206 5.34 -10.22 8.65
N ILE A 207 4.98 -11.32 8.00
CA ILE A 207 4.09 -11.34 6.86
C ILE A 207 2.78 -11.97 7.29
N GLY A 208 1.65 -11.36 6.91
CA GLY A 208 0.35 -11.85 7.30
C GLY A 208 -0.73 -11.61 6.25
N HIS A 209 -1.87 -12.14 6.54
CA HIS A 209 -3.10 -11.97 5.77
C HIS A 209 -3.95 -10.86 6.39
N THR A 210 -4.50 -9.98 5.56
CA THR A 210 -5.36 -8.88 5.98
C THR A 210 -6.47 -8.62 4.95
N GLY A 211 -7.34 -7.65 5.22
CA GLY A 211 -8.47 -7.35 4.36
C GLY A 211 -9.61 -8.36 4.50
N ILE A 212 -10.33 -8.61 3.42
CA ILE A 212 -11.47 -9.53 3.42
C ILE A 212 -10.99 -10.97 3.34
N MET A 213 -11.56 -11.84 4.17
CA MET A 213 -11.30 -13.27 4.11
C MET A 213 -12.44 -13.98 3.36
N LEU A 214 -12.09 -14.78 2.37
CA LEU A 214 -12.98 -15.72 1.69
C LEU A 214 -12.45 -17.14 1.93
N GLY A 215 -12.96 -17.81 2.95
CA GLY A 215 -12.38 -19.04 3.46
C GLY A 215 -10.93 -18.80 3.91
N ARG A 216 -9.97 -19.50 3.27
CA ARG A 216 -8.53 -19.36 3.53
C ARG A 216 -7.83 -18.25 2.70
N PHE A 217 -8.55 -17.60 1.80
CA PHE A 217 -7.99 -16.58 0.91
C PHE A 217 -8.25 -15.19 1.48
N SER A 218 -7.20 -14.41 1.69
CA SER A 218 -7.31 -13.00 2.07
C SER A 218 -7.25 -12.10 0.84
N SER A 219 -7.98 -11.01 0.86
CA SER A 219 -7.91 -10.03 -0.22
C SER A 219 -6.54 -9.31 -0.28
N ASN A 220 -5.89 -9.17 0.85
CA ASN A 220 -4.61 -8.47 0.96
C ASN A 220 -3.61 -9.27 1.80
N LEU A 221 -2.33 -8.99 1.55
CA LEU A 221 -1.21 -9.39 2.39
C LEU A 221 -0.62 -8.14 3.04
N PHE A 222 0.07 -8.32 4.17
CA PHE A 222 0.87 -7.25 4.75
C PHE A 222 2.28 -7.74 5.08
N LEU A 223 3.21 -6.79 5.12
CA LEU A 223 4.57 -6.92 5.64
C LEU A 223 4.75 -5.88 6.74
N PHE A 224 5.06 -6.33 7.95
CA PHE A 224 5.46 -5.49 9.06
C PHE A 224 6.94 -5.68 9.36
N ILE A 225 7.67 -4.58 9.55
CA ILE A 225 9.09 -4.55 9.85
C ILE A 225 9.31 -3.61 11.03
N ASP A 226 9.91 -4.12 12.10
CA ASP A 226 10.49 -3.27 13.14
C ASP A 226 11.95 -2.98 12.75
N ALA A 227 12.18 -1.77 12.22
CA ALA A 227 13.47 -1.34 11.71
C ALA A 227 14.29 -0.55 12.75
N GLU A 228 13.79 -0.40 14.00
CA GLU A 228 14.52 0.26 15.08
C GLU A 228 15.57 -0.66 15.70
N ASN A 229 15.29 -1.95 15.82
CA ASN A 229 16.14 -2.92 16.49
C ASN A 229 17.31 -3.40 15.58
N ARG A 230 18.09 -2.46 15.06
CA ARG A 230 19.43 -2.74 14.55
C ARG A 230 20.42 -2.62 15.71
N ARG A 231 20.61 -3.71 16.45
CA ARG A 231 21.81 -3.89 17.28
C ARG A 231 22.82 -4.74 16.55
#